data_1add94db27016645f4d7434ccb9c2c4f
#
_entry.id   1add94db27016645f4d7434ccb9c2c4f
#
_cell.length_a   1.000
_cell.length_b   1.000
_cell.length_c   1.000
_cell.angle_alpha   90.00
_cell.angle_beta   90.00
_cell.angle_gamma   90.00
#
_symmetry.space_group_name_H-M   'P 1'
#
loop_
_entity.id
_entity.type
_entity.pdbx_description
1 polymer ?
#
loop_
_entity_poly.entity_id
_entity_poly.type
_entity_poly.pdbx_seq_one_letter_code
_entity_poly.pdbx_strand_id
1 'polypeptide(L)'
;MTKKYRHLLFDLDGTLTDPMEGITRSVQHALRHFGIEVSDLRELCPFIGPPFAESFRTFYGFDDRQTSEAVSREYFTEKGIFENRLYDGMDELLDTLTSSGYTLCVATSKPRVFAERILDHFGIAPYFSFVGGTGLDGSLPTKADGIAHGLAG
;
A
#
# COMPACT_ATOMS: atom_id res chain seq x y z
N MET A 1 -25.92 -0.57 23.70
CA MET A 1 -24.67 -1.33 23.92
C MET A 1 -23.47 -0.42 23.78
N THR A 2 -22.59 -0.43 24.76
CA THR A 2 -21.29 0.23 24.66
C THR A 2 -20.39 -0.56 23.69
N LYS A 3 -19.91 0.08 22.63
CA LYS A 3 -18.97 -0.56 21.71
C LYS A 3 -17.65 -0.83 22.42
N LYS A 4 -17.13 -2.05 22.32
CA LYS A 4 -15.83 -2.41 22.87
C LYS A 4 -14.69 -1.67 22.20
N TYR A 5 -14.82 -1.40 20.91
CA TYR A 5 -13.85 -0.64 20.11
C TYR A 5 -14.56 0.51 19.39
N ARG A 6 -13.87 1.63 19.24
CA ARG A 6 -14.38 2.80 18.50
C ARG A 6 -13.61 3.07 17.24
N HIS A 7 -12.35 2.66 17.20
CA HIS A 7 -11.43 2.86 16.09
C HIS A 7 -11.14 1.54 15.41
N LEU A 8 -11.20 1.52 14.10
CA LEU A 8 -10.89 0.38 13.27
C LEU A 8 -9.74 0.76 12.33
N LEU A 9 -8.68 -0.04 12.37
CA LEU A 9 -7.53 0.15 11.49
C LEU A 9 -7.60 -0.88 10.37
N PHE A 10 -7.60 -0.39 9.13
CA PHE A 10 -7.58 -1.21 7.92
C PHE A 10 -6.19 -1.20 7.31
N ASP A 11 -5.72 -2.37 6.91
CA ASP A 11 -4.61 -2.47 5.97
C ASP A 11 -5.11 -2.06 4.57
N LEU A 12 -4.21 -1.71 3.69
CA LEU A 12 -4.55 -1.30 2.32
C LEU A 12 -4.42 -2.46 1.36
N ASP A 13 -3.18 -2.82 1.02
CA ASP A 13 -2.89 -3.82 0.01
C ASP A 13 -3.31 -5.23 0.47
N GLY A 14 -4.19 -5.86 -0.31
CA GLY A 14 -4.74 -7.18 0.02
C GLY A 14 -5.88 -7.17 1.04
N THR A 15 -6.33 -6.00 1.48
CA THR A 15 -7.45 -5.84 2.42
C THR A 15 -8.54 -4.92 1.87
N LEU A 16 -8.23 -3.67 1.60
CA LEU A 16 -9.16 -2.74 0.96
C LEU A 16 -9.12 -2.88 -0.56
N THR A 17 -7.93 -3.07 -1.12
CA THR A 17 -7.68 -3.13 -2.54
C THR A 17 -6.85 -4.35 -2.93
N ASP A 18 -6.97 -4.76 -4.18
CA ASP A 18 -6.14 -5.78 -4.82
C ASP A 18 -5.16 -5.12 -5.79
N PRO A 19 -3.93 -4.84 -5.36
CA PRO A 19 -2.93 -4.14 -6.15
C PRO A 19 -2.06 -5.07 -7.01
N MET A 20 -2.45 -6.33 -7.17
CA MET A 20 -1.61 -7.39 -7.75
C MET A 20 -0.98 -6.94 -9.07
N GLU A 21 -1.78 -6.44 -10.00
CA GLU A 21 -1.30 -6.06 -11.34
C GLU A 21 -0.28 -4.92 -11.29
N GLY A 22 -0.59 -3.84 -10.59
CA GLY A 22 0.27 -2.66 -10.53
C GLY A 22 1.59 -2.91 -9.81
N ILE A 23 1.57 -3.63 -8.69
CA ILE A 23 2.78 -3.96 -7.94
C ILE A 23 3.66 -4.92 -8.74
N THR A 24 3.09 -6.01 -9.26
CA THR A 24 3.89 -7.00 -10.00
C THR A 24 4.47 -6.45 -11.30
N ARG A 25 3.73 -5.60 -12.01
CA ARG A 25 4.26 -4.91 -13.20
C ARG A 25 5.36 -3.91 -12.85
N SER A 26 5.26 -3.22 -11.73
CA SER A 26 6.31 -2.31 -11.26
C SER A 26 7.60 -3.06 -10.93
N VAL A 27 7.49 -4.22 -10.30
CA VAL A 27 8.62 -5.10 -10.01
C VAL A 27 9.21 -5.68 -11.30
N GLN A 28 8.36 -6.14 -12.22
CA GLN A 28 8.79 -6.64 -13.53
C GLN A 28 9.58 -5.57 -14.31
N HIS A 29 9.11 -4.33 -14.28
CA HIS A 29 9.81 -3.19 -14.89
C HIS A 29 11.22 -3.01 -14.30
N ALA A 30 11.34 -3.04 -12.98
CA ALA A 30 12.62 -2.93 -12.31
C ALA A 30 13.55 -4.12 -12.62
N LEU A 31 13.03 -5.34 -12.60
CA LEU A 31 13.81 -6.55 -12.90
C LEU A 31 14.38 -6.49 -14.33
N ARG A 32 13.60 -6.03 -15.30
CA ARG A 32 14.08 -5.82 -16.68
C ARG A 32 15.22 -4.84 -16.76
N HIS A 33 15.18 -3.78 -15.96
CA HIS A 33 16.28 -2.82 -15.86
C HIS A 33 17.59 -3.51 -15.42
N PHE A 34 17.50 -4.52 -14.57
CA PHE A 34 18.65 -5.34 -14.11
C PHE A 34 18.92 -6.57 -15.00
N GLY A 35 18.27 -6.68 -16.16
CA GLY A 35 18.48 -7.79 -17.10
C GLY A 35 17.78 -9.09 -16.71
N ILE A 36 16.81 -9.05 -15.80
CA ILE A 36 16.06 -10.22 -15.36
C ILE A 36 14.66 -10.20 -15.97
N GLU A 37 14.31 -11.24 -16.72
CA GLU A 37 12.97 -11.38 -17.30
C GLU A 37 12.12 -12.35 -16.46
N VAL A 38 10.95 -11.87 -16.06
CA VAL A 38 9.90 -12.66 -15.41
C VAL A 38 8.64 -12.51 -16.22
N SER A 39 8.18 -13.59 -16.83
CA SER A 39 7.00 -13.55 -17.70
C SER A 39 5.68 -13.80 -16.96
N ASP A 40 5.69 -14.55 -15.88
CA ASP A 40 4.50 -14.80 -15.07
C ASP A 40 4.48 -13.83 -13.87
N LEU A 41 3.58 -12.86 -13.92
CA LEU A 41 3.43 -11.87 -12.85
C LEU A 41 3.08 -12.49 -11.49
N ARG A 42 2.50 -13.68 -11.46
CA ARG A 42 2.15 -14.37 -10.21
C ARG A 42 3.38 -14.73 -9.39
N GLU A 43 4.53 -14.93 -10.03
CA GLU A 43 5.82 -15.18 -9.34
C GLU A 43 6.26 -13.97 -8.51
N LEU A 44 5.76 -12.78 -8.83
CA LEU A 44 6.08 -11.53 -8.16
C LEU A 44 5.08 -11.12 -7.07
N CYS A 45 4.03 -11.93 -6.83
CA CYS A 45 3.07 -11.67 -5.77
C CYS A 45 3.66 -11.53 -4.37
N PRO A 46 4.77 -12.19 -4.00
CA PRO A 46 5.42 -11.97 -2.71
C PRO A 46 5.90 -10.54 -2.44
N PHE A 47 5.97 -9.70 -3.49
CA PHE A 47 6.26 -8.27 -3.34
C PHE A 47 5.08 -7.44 -2.83
N ILE A 48 3.88 -8.02 -2.77
CA ILE A 48 2.67 -7.32 -2.30
C ILE A 48 2.69 -7.30 -0.76
N GLY A 49 2.71 -6.11 -0.20
CA GLY A 49 2.71 -5.86 1.25
C GLY A 49 4.04 -5.33 1.77
N PRO A 50 5.16 -6.07 1.71
CA PRO A 50 6.46 -5.58 2.18
C PRO A 50 6.98 -4.39 1.37
N PRO A 51 7.88 -3.56 1.94
CA PRO A 51 8.59 -2.54 1.17
C PRO A 51 9.41 -3.16 0.02
N PHE A 52 9.42 -2.52 -1.13
CA PHE A 52 10.12 -3.02 -2.33
C PHE A 52 11.60 -3.33 -2.07
N ALA A 53 12.31 -2.43 -1.39
CA ALA A 53 13.73 -2.63 -1.11
C ALA A 53 14.02 -3.90 -0.31
N GLU A 54 13.18 -4.18 0.68
CA GLU A 54 13.30 -5.41 1.49
C GLU A 54 13.06 -6.65 0.64
N SER A 55 12.03 -6.62 -0.21
CA SER A 55 11.69 -7.73 -1.09
C SER A 55 12.76 -7.97 -2.16
N PHE A 56 13.30 -6.92 -2.78
CA PHE A 56 14.40 -7.05 -3.75
C PHE A 56 15.64 -7.67 -3.12
N ARG A 57 15.98 -7.28 -1.90
CA ARG A 57 17.11 -7.88 -1.18
C ARG A 57 16.85 -9.33 -0.84
N THR A 58 15.65 -9.64 -0.35
CA THR A 58 15.28 -11.00 0.10
C THR A 58 15.22 -11.99 -1.07
N PHE A 59 14.58 -11.62 -2.18
CA PHE A 59 14.31 -12.53 -3.29
C PHE A 59 15.38 -12.53 -4.37
N TYR A 60 16.09 -11.41 -4.55
CA TYR A 60 17.07 -11.24 -5.64
C TYR A 60 18.47 -10.86 -5.17
N GLY A 61 18.67 -10.65 -3.87
CA GLY A 61 19.98 -10.30 -3.32
C GLY A 61 20.47 -8.90 -3.74
N PHE A 62 19.56 -8.00 -4.10
CA PHE A 62 19.92 -6.64 -4.49
C PHE A 62 20.23 -5.79 -3.26
N ASP A 63 21.51 -5.38 -3.13
CA ASP A 63 21.94 -4.49 -2.05
C ASP A 63 21.72 -3.02 -2.38
N ASP A 64 21.61 -2.68 -3.67
CA ASP A 64 21.30 -1.32 -4.11
C ASP A 64 19.81 -1.01 -3.94
N ARG A 65 19.48 -0.70 -2.70
CA ARG A 65 18.15 -0.31 -2.28
C ARG A 65 17.61 0.89 -3.05
N GLN A 66 18.45 1.89 -3.26
CA GLN A 66 18.05 3.15 -3.85
C GLN A 66 17.66 2.99 -5.32
N THR A 67 18.46 2.27 -6.09
CA THR A 67 18.17 2.05 -7.51
C THR A 67 16.97 1.15 -7.72
N SER A 68 16.85 0.05 -6.97
CA SER A 68 15.71 -0.88 -7.13
C SER A 68 14.38 -0.23 -6.78
N GLU A 69 14.34 0.59 -5.74
CA GLU A 69 13.14 1.37 -5.39
C GLU A 69 12.82 2.43 -6.44
N ALA A 70 13.83 3.19 -6.90
CA ALA A 70 13.63 4.27 -7.85
C ALA A 70 13.04 3.75 -9.16
N VAL A 71 13.61 2.69 -9.73
CA VAL A 71 13.13 2.11 -10.98
C VAL A 71 11.73 1.49 -10.85
N SER A 72 11.44 0.84 -9.71
CA SER A 72 10.09 0.34 -9.45
C SER A 72 9.07 1.48 -9.35
N ARG A 73 9.45 2.58 -8.72
CA ARG A 73 8.59 3.74 -8.56
C ARG A 73 8.32 4.48 -9.86
N GLU A 74 9.23 4.45 -10.84
CA GLU A 74 8.97 5.04 -12.16
C GLU A 74 7.68 4.49 -12.77
N TYR A 75 7.54 3.19 -12.81
CA TYR A 75 6.31 2.57 -13.34
C TYR A 75 5.12 2.75 -12.38
N PHE A 76 5.34 2.52 -11.09
CA PHE A 76 4.28 2.54 -10.09
C PHE A 76 3.59 3.90 -10.00
N THR A 77 4.35 5.00 -9.94
CA THR A 77 3.77 6.34 -9.76
C THR A 77 2.95 6.81 -10.96
N GLU A 78 3.29 6.37 -12.17
CA GLU A 78 2.62 6.79 -13.40
C GLU A 78 1.47 5.84 -13.79
N LYS A 79 1.66 4.55 -13.63
CA LYS A 79 0.74 3.52 -14.13
C LYS A 79 0.29 2.54 -13.07
N GLY A 80 1.24 1.89 -12.42
CA GLY A 80 0.97 0.78 -11.50
C GLY A 80 0.04 1.14 -10.35
N ILE A 81 0.10 2.36 -9.86
CA ILE A 81 -0.75 2.83 -8.77
C ILE A 81 -2.25 2.75 -9.12
N PHE A 82 -2.60 2.87 -10.39
CA PHE A 82 -3.98 2.79 -10.90
C PHE A 82 -4.33 1.42 -11.48
N GLU A 83 -3.37 0.53 -11.66
CA GLU A 83 -3.57 -0.87 -11.99
C GLU A 83 -3.93 -1.64 -10.71
N ASN A 84 -5.07 -1.30 -10.15
CA ASN A 84 -5.52 -1.66 -8.82
C ASN A 84 -7.03 -1.83 -8.84
N ARG A 85 -7.58 -2.55 -7.89
CA ARG A 85 -9.01 -2.87 -7.81
C ARG A 85 -9.48 -2.81 -6.36
N LEU A 86 -10.60 -2.12 -6.12
CA LEU A 86 -11.31 -2.19 -4.84
C LEU A 86 -12.00 -3.55 -4.73
N TYR A 87 -11.89 -4.22 -3.59
CA TYR A 87 -12.64 -5.46 -3.37
C TYR A 87 -14.14 -5.21 -3.36
N ASP A 88 -14.90 -6.14 -3.92
CA ASP A 88 -16.35 -6.05 -3.99
C ASP A 88 -16.97 -5.92 -2.61
N GLY A 89 -17.94 -5.02 -2.47
CA GLY A 89 -18.64 -4.74 -1.23
C GLY A 89 -17.87 -3.88 -0.23
N MET A 90 -16.64 -3.46 -0.53
CA MET A 90 -15.84 -2.67 0.38
C MET A 90 -16.43 -1.27 0.63
N ASP A 91 -16.92 -0.62 -0.42
CA ASP A 91 -17.54 0.69 -0.31
C ASP A 91 -18.78 0.66 0.62
N GLU A 92 -19.65 -0.32 0.44
CA GLU A 92 -20.82 -0.53 1.30
C GLU A 92 -20.43 -0.84 2.76
N LEU A 93 -19.36 -1.62 2.96
CA LEU A 93 -18.86 -1.93 4.28
C LEU A 93 -18.37 -0.68 5.01
N LEU A 94 -17.57 0.15 4.32
CA LEU A 94 -17.03 1.39 4.89
C LEU A 94 -18.16 2.37 5.25
N ASP A 95 -19.15 2.51 4.39
CA ASP A 95 -20.33 3.33 4.64
C ASP A 95 -21.11 2.83 5.86
N THR A 96 -21.36 1.55 5.94
CA THR A 96 -22.05 0.92 7.07
C THR A 96 -21.33 1.12 8.39
N LEU A 97 -20.02 0.93 8.41
CA LEU A 97 -19.21 1.11 9.63
C LEU A 97 -19.17 2.58 10.06
N THR A 98 -19.02 3.48 9.13
CA THR A 98 -19.02 4.93 9.42
C THR A 98 -20.39 5.37 9.95
N SER A 99 -21.47 4.95 9.29
CA SER A 99 -22.85 5.24 9.73
C SER A 99 -23.17 4.64 11.09
N SER A 100 -22.52 3.55 11.45
CA SER A 100 -22.63 2.91 12.77
C SER A 100 -21.79 3.61 13.84
N GLY A 101 -21.08 4.69 13.50
CA GLY A 101 -20.30 5.51 14.44
C GLY A 101 -18.93 4.96 14.79
N TYR A 102 -18.32 4.15 13.91
CA TYR A 102 -16.92 3.80 14.01
C TYR A 102 -16.04 4.87 13.35
N THR A 103 -14.88 5.12 13.93
CA THR A 103 -13.82 5.92 13.31
C THR A 103 -12.91 4.98 12.55
N LEU A 104 -12.75 5.20 11.25
CA LEU A 104 -11.95 4.35 10.38
C LEU A 104 -10.59 4.99 10.10
N CYS A 105 -9.54 4.19 10.13
CA CYS A 105 -8.18 4.60 9.84
C CYS A 105 -7.51 3.59 8.90
N VAL A 106 -6.56 4.03 8.10
CA VAL A 106 -5.70 3.16 7.30
C VAL A 106 -4.35 3.03 7.97
N ALA A 107 -3.82 1.83 8.02
CA ALA A 107 -2.47 1.51 8.51
C ALA A 107 -1.78 0.61 7.49
N THR A 108 -0.76 1.15 6.81
CA THR A 108 -0.07 0.46 5.71
C THR A 108 1.44 0.64 5.77
N SER A 109 2.18 -0.35 5.26
CA SER A 109 3.62 -0.23 5.01
C SER A 109 3.95 0.57 3.76
N LYS A 110 2.94 0.86 2.92
CA LYS A 110 3.10 1.70 1.74
C LYS A 110 3.40 3.15 2.12
N PRO A 111 4.18 3.88 1.32
CA PRO A 111 4.31 5.32 1.51
C PRO A 111 2.95 6.01 1.55
N ARG A 112 2.76 6.86 2.56
CA ARG A 112 1.49 7.55 2.81
C ARG A 112 0.95 8.29 1.59
N VAL A 113 1.81 8.97 0.87
CA VAL A 113 1.42 9.73 -0.33
C VAL A 113 0.82 8.84 -1.41
N PHE A 114 1.29 7.61 -1.55
CA PHE A 114 0.71 6.64 -2.49
C PHE A 114 -0.60 6.07 -1.97
N ALA A 115 -0.67 5.77 -0.67
CA ALA A 115 -1.92 5.30 -0.05
C ALA A 115 -3.03 6.34 -0.23
N GLU A 116 -2.77 7.60 0.03
CA GLU A 116 -3.73 8.69 -0.16
C GLU A 116 -4.21 8.79 -1.61
N ARG A 117 -3.31 8.71 -2.60
CA ARG A 117 -3.68 8.71 -4.02
C ARG A 117 -4.60 7.55 -4.40
N ILE A 118 -4.36 6.36 -3.85
CA ILE A 118 -5.19 5.17 -4.08
C ILE A 118 -6.59 5.36 -3.50
N LEU A 119 -6.67 5.84 -2.27
CA LEU A 119 -7.96 6.10 -1.61
C LEU A 119 -8.78 7.15 -2.36
N ASP A 120 -8.14 8.21 -2.84
CA ASP A 120 -8.77 9.24 -3.67
C ASP A 120 -9.26 8.67 -5.01
N HIS A 121 -8.46 7.84 -5.65
CA HIS A 121 -8.80 7.19 -6.91
C HIS A 121 -10.08 6.36 -6.82
N PHE A 122 -10.26 5.63 -5.72
CA PHE A 122 -11.46 4.83 -5.47
C PHE A 122 -12.61 5.60 -4.82
N GLY A 123 -12.41 6.88 -4.48
CA GLY A 123 -13.42 7.71 -3.85
C GLY A 123 -13.76 7.31 -2.41
N ILE A 124 -12.88 6.59 -1.73
CA ILE A 124 -13.08 6.11 -0.34
C ILE A 124 -12.30 6.90 0.70
N ALA A 125 -11.47 7.85 0.30
CA ALA A 125 -10.70 8.69 1.23
C ALA A 125 -11.56 9.36 2.33
N PRO A 126 -12.77 9.87 2.04
CA PRO A 126 -13.59 10.52 3.06
C PRO A 126 -14.01 9.64 4.24
N TYR A 127 -14.00 8.32 4.09
CA TYR A 127 -14.33 7.40 5.18
C TYR A 127 -13.26 7.35 6.27
N PHE A 128 -12.02 7.71 5.95
CA PHE A 128 -10.89 7.57 6.86
C PHE A 128 -10.52 8.90 7.49
N SER A 129 -10.48 8.91 8.83
CA SER A 129 -10.05 10.09 9.58
C SER A 129 -8.54 10.25 9.60
N PHE A 130 -7.80 9.17 9.28
CA PHE A 130 -6.35 9.14 9.32
C PHE A 130 -5.79 8.05 8.41
N VAL A 131 -4.68 8.35 7.75
CA VAL A 131 -3.92 7.41 6.93
C VAL A 131 -2.49 7.32 7.46
N GLY A 132 -2.15 6.20 8.10
CA GLY A 132 -0.81 5.88 8.58
C GLY A 132 -0.04 5.11 7.52
N GLY A 133 1.00 5.72 6.99
CA GLY A 133 1.90 5.12 6.01
C GLY A 133 3.35 5.52 6.30
N THR A 134 4.27 4.96 5.53
CA THR A 134 5.69 5.30 5.62
C THR A 134 6.02 6.61 4.90
N GLY A 135 7.15 7.23 5.22
CA GLY A 135 7.64 8.40 4.51
C GLY A 135 8.49 8.02 3.29
N LEU A 136 8.38 8.79 2.21
CA LEU A 136 9.25 8.61 1.02
C LEU A 136 10.71 8.98 1.28
N ASP A 137 10.94 9.87 2.22
CA ASP A 137 12.25 10.39 2.61
C ASP A 137 12.99 9.49 3.61
N GLY A 138 12.41 8.36 3.97
CA GLY A 138 12.92 7.46 5.01
C GLY A 138 12.44 7.80 6.42
N SER A 139 11.63 8.85 6.59
CA SER A 139 10.91 9.12 7.83
C SER A 139 9.80 8.09 8.03
N LEU A 140 9.44 7.81 9.29
CA LEU A 140 8.40 6.81 9.61
C LEU A 140 8.62 5.50 8.82
N PRO A 141 9.78 4.81 8.99
CA PRO A 141 10.19 3.73 8.09
C PRO A 141 9.34 2.46 8.20
N THR A 142 8.54 2.33 9.26
CA THR A 142 7.70 1.15 9.49
C THR A 142 6.22 1.51 9.57
N LYS A 143 5.37 0.51 9.36
CA LYS A 143 3.92 0.61 9.56
C LYS A 143 3.58 1.07 10.99
N ALA A 144 4.30 0.54 11.99
CA ALA A 144 4.12 0.91 13.39
C ALA A 144 4.42 2.40 13.64
N ASP A 145 5.48 2.93 13.01
CA ASP A 145 5.84 4.35 13.10
C ASP A 145 4.74 5.25 12.52
N GLY A 146 4.18 4.86 11.35
CA GLY A 146 3.08 5.56 10.73
C GLY A 146 1.82 5.58 11.59
N ILE A 147 1.49 4.47 12.23
CA ILE A 147 0.35 4.37 13.15
C ILE A 147 0.57 5.26 14.38
N ALA A 148 1.74 5.17 15.00
CA ALA A 148 2.08 5.95 16.18
C ALA A 148 2.04 7.46 15.91
N HIS A 149 2.55 7.90 14.76
CA HIS A 149 2.50 9.29 14.32
C HIS A 149 1.07 9.80 14.19
N GLY A 150 0.19 9.00 13.59
CA GLY A 150 -1.20 9.39 13.41
C GLY A 150 -2.02 9.40 14.69
N LEU A 151 -1.75 8.50 15.61
CA LEU A 151 -2.44 8.46 16.91
C LEU A 151 -1.98 9.57 17.86
N ALA A 152 -0.81 10.19 17.64
CA ALA A 152 -0.28 11.29 18.43
C ALA A 152 -0.86 12.68 18.03
N GLY A 153 -1.50 12.79 16.88
CA GLY A 153 -2.22 13.98 16.37
C GLY A 153 -3.71 13.84 16.55
#